data_5b2b64759bf12d100b9b9fdaeb03274d
#
_entry.id   5b2b64759bf12d100b9b9fdaeb03274d
#
_cell.length_a   1.000
_cell.length_b   1.000
_cell.length_c   1.000
_cell.angle_alpha   90.00
_cell.angle_beta   90.00
_cell.angle_gamma   90.00
#
_symmetry.space_group_name_H-M   'P 1'
#
loop_
_entity.id
_entity.type
_entity.pdbx_description
1 polymer ?
#
loop_
_entity_poly.entity_id
_entity_poly.type
_entity_poly.pdbx_seq_one_letter_code
_entity_poly.pdbx_strand_id
1 'polypeptide(L)'
;MAPAQALPGQATDFTYYLRTTLSAESRGFDQILLNSSAGLEVTGLRVDGAAVAVRAVIEEGGVRLDLPQMMRRSALVEIDFRSTLYLNQTRFDAFLLNSALGEAVRQQADAGDATPEVASEAVAVALPAGRHLIDELRLSAPLFTPNGDGIGDRLGLEFNLLMFYLPRPLRVEVFDLGGRKLRSLSQTEAEAGRVGLEWDGLDEGGRLVPPGLYLLRVEAVGDAQTETVSRLVGVVY
;
A
#
# COMPACT_ATOMS: atom_id res chain seq x y z
N MET A 1 0.77 -9.03 -16.30
CA MET A 1 -0.15 -8.27 -15.42
C MET A 1 -0.41 -6.90 -16.03
N ALA A 2 -1.61 -6.33 -15.85
CA ALA A 2 -1.96 -5.00 -16.32
C ALA A 2 -2.75 -4.23 -15.25
N PRO A 3 -2.53 -2.90 -15.09
CA PRO A 3 -1.46 -2.13 -15.72
C PRO A 3 -0.07 -2.47 -15.16
N ALA A 4 0.99 -2.22 -15.93
CA ALA A 4 2.38 -2.43 -15.50
C ALA A 4 2.93 -1.23 -14.68
N GLN A 5 2.17 -0.16 -14.57
CA GLN A 5 2.51 1.06 -13.80
C GLN A 5 1.29 1.53 -13.02
N ALA A 6 1.53 2.14 -11.87
CA ALA A 6 0.51 2.75 -11.02
C ALA A 6 1.02 4.05 -10.42
N LEU A 7 0.12 4.91 -9.95
CA LEU A 7 0.50 6.09 -9.17
C LEU A 7 0.68 5.69 -7.71
N PRO A 8 1.73 6.20 -7.04
CA PRO A 8 1.97 5.86 -5.64
C PRO A 8 0.83 6.36 -4.74
N GLY A 9 0.50 5.57 -3.72
CA GLY A 9 -0.53 5.92 -2.74
C GLY A 9 -1.97 5.95 -3.26
N GLN A 10 -2.20 5.60 -4.53
CA GLN A 10 -3.54 5.57 -5.13
C GLN A 10 -4.01 4.14 -5.34
N ALA A 11 -5.28 3.88 -4.96
CA ALA A 11 -5.92 2.61 -5.24
C ALA A 11 -6.05 2.40 -6.75
N THR A 12 -5.50 1.30 -7.25
CA THR A 12 -5.47 0.95 -8.68
C THR A 12 -6.04 -0.45 -8.87
N ASP A 13 -6.87 -0.60 -9.89
CA ASP A 13 -7.41 -1.90 -10.30
C ASP A 13 -6.41 -2.58 -11.24
N PHE A 14 -6.10 -3.84 -10.92
CA PHE A 14 -5.16 -4.69 -11.65
C PHE A 14 -5.83 -5.97 -12.12
N THR A 15 -5.32 -6.53 -13.22
CA THR A 15 -5.61 -7.90 -13.64
C THR A 15 -4.31 -8.69 -13.73
N TYR A 16 -4.20 -9.77 -12.96
CA TYR A 16 -3.11 -10.74 -13.07
C TYR A 16 -3.52 -11.82 -14.05
N TYR A 17 -2.73 -12.03 -15.09
CA TYR A 17 -2.96 -13.05 -16.11
C TYR A 17 -2.09 -14.26 -15.83
N LEU A 18 -2.69 -15.43 -15.69
CA LEU A 18 -2.04 -16.69 -15.42
C LEU A 18 -2.46 -17.72 -16.46
N ARG A 19 -1.56 -18.12 -17.31
CA ARG A 19 -1.79 -19.22 -18.25
C ARG A 19 -1.29 -20.51 -17.67
N THR A 20 -2.19 -21.47 -17.51
CA THR A 20 -1.85 -22.80 -17.06
C THR A 20 -1.67 -23.75 -18.25
N THR A 21 -0.65 -24.61 -18.20
CA THR A 21 -0.44 -25.68 -19.18
C THR A 21 -0.36 -26.98 -18.43
N LEU A 22 -1.43 -27.77 -18.48
CA LEU A 22 -1.56 -29.02 -17.76
C LEU A 22 -1.46 -30.21 -18.71
N SER A 23 -0.64 -31.20 -18.37
CA SER A 23 -0.59 -32.48 -19.07
C SER A 23 -1.73 -33.40 -18.63
N ALA A 24 -1.94 -34.50 -19.36
CA ALA A 24 -2.93 -35.52 -18.99
C ALA A 24 -2.63 -36.18 -17.63
N GLU A 25 -1.39 -36.17 -17.18
CA GLU A 25 -0.95 -36.75 -15.92
C GLU A 25 -1.03 -35.75 -14.75
N SER A 26 -1.33 -34.48 -15.03
CA SER A 26 -1.43 -33.46 -14.01
C SER A 26 -2.59 -33.75 -13.04
N ARG A 27 -2.32 -33.65 -11.75
CA ARG A 27 -3.36 -33.77 -10.71
C ARG A 27 -4.28 -32.56 -10.65
N GLY A 28 -3.94 -31.48 -11.36
CA GLY A 28 -4.69 -30.23 -11.35
C GLY A 28 -4.46 -29.38 -10.08
N PHE A 29 -5.17 -28.27 -10.02
CA PHE A 29 -5.17 -27.35 -8.88
C PHE A 29 -6.58 -26.85 -8.60
N ASP A 30 -6.86 -26.51 -7.37
CA ASP A 30 -8.13 -25.94 -6.90
C ASP A 30 -7.93 -24.68 -6.04
N GLN A 31 -6.68 -24.27 -5.85
CA GLN A 31 -6.36 -23.06 -5.12
C GLN A 31 -5.28 -22.27 -5.86
N ILE A 32 -5.40 -20.93 -5.80
CA ILE A 32 -4.40 -20.00 -6.31
C ILE A 32 -4.03 -19.08 -5.17
N LEU A 33 -2.75 -19.00 -4.82
CA LEU A 33 -2.21 -18.05 -3.86
C LEU A 33 -1.52 -16.93 -4.61
N LEU A 34 -1.97 -15.70 -4.43
CA LEU A 34 -1.34 -14.50 -4.97
C LEU A 34 -0.64 -13.77 -3.82
N ASN A 35 0.69 -13.80 -3.83
CA ASN A 35 1.54 -13.16 -2.82
C ASN A 35 1.99 -11.77 -3.27
N SER A 36 1.98 -10.82 -2.36
CA SER A 36 2.56 -9.49 -2.52
C SER A 36 2.84 -8.86 -1.17
N SER A 37 3.79 -7.94 -1.10
CA SER A 37 4.01 -7.06 0.05
C SER A 37 2.93 -5.97 0.17
N ALA A 38 2.17 -5.70 -0.90
CA ALA A 38 1.03 -4.79 -0.87
C ALA A 38 -0.27 -5.54 -0.53
N GLY A 39 -1.16 -4.87 0.18
CA GLY A 39 -2.51 -5.40 0.44
C GLY A 39 -3.28 -5.63 -0.86
N LEU A 40 -4.03 -6.73 -0.93
CA LEU A 40 -4.80 -7.16 -2.09
C LEU A 40 -6.29 -7.24 -1.72
N GLU A 41 -7.12 -6.56 -2.50
CA GLU A 41 -8.58 -6.74 -2.48
C GLU A 41 -9.00 -7.41 -3.80
N VAL A 42 -9.27 -8.71 -3.76
CA VAL A 42 -9.72 -9.44 -4.96
C VAL A 42 -11.15 -9.04 -5.28
N THR A 43 -11.37 -8.60 -6.52
CA THR A 43 -12.66 -8.12 -7.02
C THR A 43 -13.32 -9.11 -7.98
N GLY A 44 -12.56 -10.04 -8.57
CA GLY A 44 -13.10 -11.03 -9.48
C GLY A 44 -12.08 -12.08 -9.92
N LEU A 45 -12.60 -13.17 -10.51
CA LEU A 45 -11.80 -14.17 -11.20
C LEU A 45 -12.56 -14.64 -12.44
N ARG A 46 -11.84 -14.77 -13.56
CA ARG A 46 -12.34 -15.34 -14.81
C ARG A 46 -11.44 -16.50 -15.25
N VAL A 47 -12.06 -17.48 -15.87
CA VAL A 47 -11.35 -18.60 -16.52
C VAL A 47 -11.81 -18.68 -17.97
N ASP A 48 -10.88 -18.48 -18.90
CA ASP A 48 -11.15 -18.37 -20.34
C ASP A 48 -12.27 -17.34 -20.63
N GLY A 49 -12.21 -16.19 -19.94
CA GLY A 49 -13.17 -15.09 -20.04
C GLY A 49 -14.49 -15.28 -19.26
N ALA A 50 -14.78 -16.48 -18.75
CA ALA A 50 -15.99 -16.75 -17.97
C ALA A 50 -15.77 -16.47 -16.48
N ALA A 51 -16.68 -15.69 -15.86
CA ALA A 51 -16.60 -15.40 -14.43
C ALA A 51 -16.78 -16.67 -13.59
N VAL A 52 -15.93 -16.81 -12.58
CA VAL A 52 -15.95 -17.94 -11.63
C VAL A 52 -16.05 -17.38 -10.22
N ALA A 53 -17.04 -17.86 -9.46
CA ALA A 53 -17.16 -17.52 -8.06
C ALA A 53 -16.04 -18.21 -7.27
N VAL A 54 -15.27 -17.44 -6.50
CA VAL A 54 -14.19 -17.94 -5.68
C VAL A 54 -14.35 -17.45 -4.25
N ARG A 55 -13.80 -18.21 -3.31
CA ARG A 55 -13.64 -17.76 -1.93
C ARG A 55 -12.24 -17.21 -1.76
N ALA A 56 -12.14 -15.89 -1.46
CA ALA A 56 -10.88 -15.27 -1.12
C ALA A 56 -10.60 -15.40 0.38
N VAL A 57 -9.42 -15.86 0.74
CA VAL A 57 -8.93 -16.03 2.12
C VAL A 57 -7.64 -15.22 2.25
N ILE A 58 -7.63 -14.25 3.16
CA ILE A 58 -6.42 -13.46 3.45
C ILE A 58 -5.45 -14.36 4.22
N GLU A 59 -4.21 -14.41 3.74
CA GLU A 59 -3.09 -15.12 4.37
C GLU A 59 -1.92 -14.17 4.63
N GLU A 60 -0.93 -14.61 5.39
CA GLU A 60 0.29 -13.83 5.58
C GLU A 60 1.01 -13.65 4.23
N GLY A 61 1.15 -12.38 3.82
CA GLY A 61 1.80 -12.01 2.57
C GLY A 61 0.96 -12.16 1.30
N GLY A 62 -0.36 -12.39 1.39
CA GLY A 62 -1.17 -12.47 0.17
C GLY A 62 -2.63 -12.87 0.36
N VAL A 63 -3.21 -13.37 -0.72
CA VAL A 63 -4.60 -13.85 -0.75
C VAL A 63 -4.67 -15.19 -1.45
N ARG A 64 -5.27 -16.20 -0.80
CA ARG A 64 -5.60 -17.49 -1.42
C ARG A 64 -7.01 -17.43 -1.99
N LEU A 65 -7.16 -17.92 -3.21
CA LEU A 65 -8.42 -18.09 -3.92
C LEU A 65 -8.76 -19.56 -4.01
N ASP A 66 -9.82 -19.99 -3.33
CA ASP A 66 -10.34 -21.36 -3.41
C ASP A 66 -11.33 -21.44 -4.58
N LEU A 67 -11.02 -22.27 -5.58
CA LEU A 67 -11.86 -22.51 -6.76
C LEU A 67 -13.00 -23.48 -6.41
N PRO A 68 -14.17 -23.37 -7.06
CA PRO A 68 -15.32 -24.25 -6.76
C PRO A 68 -15.08 -25.71 -7.16
N GLN A 69 -14.10 -25.96 -8.03
CA GLN A 69 -13.76 -27.30 -8.52
C GLN A 69 -12.31 -27.39 -8.96
N MET A 70 -11.78 -28.61 -8.93
CA MET A 70 -10.43 -28.92 -9.39
C MET A 70 -10.24 -28.61 -10.87
N MET A 71 -9.31 -27.74 -11.20
CA MET A 71 -8.91 -27.42 -12.57
C MET A 71 -7.93 -28.49 -13.08
N ARG A 72 -8.36 -29.23 -14.11
CA ARG A 72 -7.57 -30.32 -14.74
C ARG A 72 -7.29 -30.08 -16.21
N ARG A 73 -7.60 -28.90 -16.72
CA ARG A 73 -7.32 -28.48 -18.09
C ARG A 73 -6.53 -27.19 -18.12
N SER A 74 -5.78 -27.02 -19.20
CA SER A 74 -5.11 -25.76 -19.47
C SER A 74 -6.12 -24.63 -19.68
N ALA A 75 -5.86 -23.47 -19.15
CA ALA A 75 -6.77 -22.32 -19.20
C ALA A 75 -5.99 -21.01 -19.03
N LEU A 76 -6.60 -19.91 -19.45
CA LEU A 76 -6.23 -18.57 -19.04
C LEU A 76 -7.06 -18.20 -17.80
N VAL A 77 -6.38 -17.94 -16.71
CA VAL A 77 -6.99 -17.43 -15.48
C VAL A 77 -6.65 -15.94 -15.37
N GLU A 78 -7.67 -15.14 -15.14
CA GLU A 78 -7.56 -13.69 -14.93
C GLU A 78 -8.06 -13.38 -13.52
N ILE A 79 -7.19 -12.77 -12.71
CA ILE A 79 -7.49 -12.40 -11.33
C ILE A 79 -7.57 -10.89 -11.26
N ASP A 80 -8.77 -10.35 -11.05
CA ASP A 80 -8.99 -8.93 -10.88
C ASP A 80 -8.89 -8.57 -9.40
N PHE A 81 -8.10 -7.55 -9.10
CA PHE A 81 -7.92 -7.08 -7.73
C PHE A 81 -7.59 -5.59 -7.69
N ARG A 82 -7.82 -4.98 -6.53
CA ARG A 82 -7.43 -3.61 -6.21
C ARG A 82 -6.29 -3.61 -5.21
N SER A 83 -5.32 -2.72 -5.42
CA SER A 83 -4.19 -2.53 -4.51
C SER A 83 -3.73 -1.08 -4.51
N THR A 84 -3.15 -0.65 -3.36
CA THR A 84 -2.48 0.66 -3.24
C THR A 84 -1.00 0.41 -3.02
N LEU A 85 -0.16 0.97 -3.90
CA LEU A 85 1.26 0.71 -3.93
C LEU A 85 2.05 1.91 -3.38
N TYR A 86 3.01 1.63 -2.51
CA TYR A 86 3.93 2.61 -1.90
C TYR A 86 5.40 2.32 -2.24
N LEU A 87 5.69 1.11 -2.71
CA LEU A 87 7.02 0.64 -3.10
C LEU A 87 7.12 0.51 -4.62
N ASN A 88 8.22 0.98 -5.20
CA ASN A 88 8.50 0.73 -6.60
C ASN A 88 8.85 -0.76 -6.80
N GLN A 89 8.50 -1.30 -7.99
CA GLN A 89 8.72 -2.71 -8.31
C GLN A 89 8.02 -3.68 -7.33
N THR A 90 6.84 -3.31 -6.83
CA THR A 90 6.03 -4.23 -6.03
C THR A 90 5.69 -5.47 -6.85
N ARG A 91 6.08 -6.64 -6.33
CA ARG A 91 5.88 -7.93 -6.99
C ARG A 91 4.57 -8.58 -6.57
N PHE A 92 4.04 -9.36 -7.53
CA PHE A 92 2.88 -10.22 -7.35
C PHE A 92 3.25 -11.60 -7.88
N ASP A 93 3.46 -12.56 -6.98
CA ASP A 93 3.86 -13.93 -7.34
C ASP A 93 2.68 -14.87 -7.13
N ALA A 94 2.30 -15.60 -8.17
CA ALA A 94 1.20 -16.56 -8.10
C ALA A 94 1.72 -17.98 -7.89
N PHE A 95 1.00 -18.74 -7.06
CA PHE A 95 1.26 -20.15 -6.80
C PHE A 95 -0.02 -20.96 -7.02
N LEU A 96 0.11 -22.12 -7.66
CA LEU A 96 -0.96 -23.09 -7.81
C LEU A 96 -0.83 -24.15 -6.72
N LEU A 97 -1.94 -24.48 -6.07
CA LEU A 97 -2.00 -25.48 -5.03
C LEU A 97 -3.11 -26.51 -5.33
N ASN A 98 -2.92 -27.70 -4.82
CA ASN A 98 -3.92 -28.74 -4.86
C ASN A 98 -4.26 -29.13 -3.42
N SER A 99 -5.47 -28.84 -2.97
CA SER A 99 -5.91 -29.04 -1.59
C SER A 99 -5.78 -30.51 -1.11
N ALA A 100 -5.86 -31.45 -2.04
CA ALA A 100 -5.71 -32.88 -1.74
C ALA A 100 -4.25 -33.32 -1.50
N LEU A 101 -3.26 -32.47 -1.85
CA LEU A 101 -1.82 -32.76 -1.68
C LEU A 101 -1.20 -32.03 -0.48
N GLY A 102 -1.96 -31.20 0.19
CA GLY A 102 -1.50 -30.36 1.29
C GLY A 102 -0.73 -29.10 0.84
N GLU A 103 -0.58 -28.14 1.75
CA GLU A 103 -0.01 -26.81 1.47
C GLU A 103 1.48 -26.81 1.10
N ALA A 104 2.20 -27.87 1.45
CA ALA A 104 3.63 -28.00 1.14
C ALA A 104 3.90 -28.17 -0.37
N VAL A 105 2.90 -28.60 -1.15
CA VAL A 105 3.01 -28.80 -2.59
C VAL A 105 2.38 -27.63 -3.31
N ARG A 106 3.20 -26.64 -3.63
CA ARG A 106 2.80 -25.47 -4.41
C ARG A 106 3.74 -25.28 -5.60
N GLN A 107 3.18 -24.91 -6.74
CA GLN A 107 3.92 -24.60 -7.96
C GLN A 107 3.84 -23.11 -8.20
N GLN A 108 4.99 -22.45 -8.22
CA GLN A 108 5.09 -21.04 -8.61
C GLN A 108 4.85 -20.89 -10.11
N ALA A 109 4.13 -19.86 -10.49
CA ALA A 109 3.99 -19.45 -11.87
C ALA A 109 5.25 -18.67 -12.31
N ASP A 110 5.80 -19.04 -13.45
CA ASP A 110 6.92 -18.33 -14.05
C ASP A 110 6.44 -17.01 -14.68
N ALA A 111 7.33 -16.00 -14.68
CA ALA A 111 7.09 -14.78 -15.46
C ALA A 111 7.11 -15.11 -16.95
N GLY A 112 6.19 -14.52 -17.73
CA GLY A 112 6.09 -14.75 -19.16
C GLY A 112 4.79 -14.21 -19.77
N ASP A 113 4.61 -14.42 -21.06
CA ASP A 113 3.44 -13.99 -21.81
C ASP A 113 2.26 -14.95 -21.60
N ALA A 114 1.38 -14.62 -20.69
CA ALA A 114 0.16 -15.40 -20.46
C ALA A 114 -0.88 -15.21 -21.58
N THR A 115 -0.90 -14.03 -22.21
CA THR A 115 -1.83 -13.67 -23.30
C THR A 115 -1.19 -12.65 -24.24
N PRO A 116 -1.42 -12.74 -25.56
CA PRO A 116 -0.88 -11.79 -26.53
C PRO A 116 -1.51 -10.39 -26.43
N GLU A 117 -2.64 -10.26 -25.74
CA GLU A 117 -3.34 -8.99 -25.55
C GLU A 117 -2.65 -8.06 -24.54
N VAL A 118 -1.80 -8.61 -23.69
CA VAL A 118 -1.04 -7.87 -22.68
C VAL A 118 0.44 -8.16 -22.89
N ALA A 119 1.13 -7.28 -23.60
CA ALA A 119 2.57 -7.36 -23.80
C ALA A 119 3.32 -7.00 -22.51
N SER A 120 3.22 -7.84 -21.48
CA SER A 120 3.89 -7.66 -20.19
C SER A 120 4.25 -9.00 -19.59
N GLU A 121 5.53 -9.34 -19.63
CA GLU A 121 6.11 -10.46 -18.88
C GLU A 121 6.26 -10.14 -17.39
N ALA A 122 6.04 -8.87 -17.00
CA ALA A 122 6.31 -8.40 -15.66
C ALA A 122 5.27 -8.92 -14.67
N VAL A 123 5.76 -9.46 -13.57
CA VAL A 123 5.02 -9.76 -12.34
C VAL A 123 5.19 -8.66 -11.29
N ALA A 124 5.79 -7.54 -11.67
CA ALA A 124 6.02 -6.37 -10.83
C ALA A 124 5.38 -5.13 -11.43
N VAL A 125 4.89 -4.23 -10.56
CA VAL A 125 4.35 -2.92 -10.94
C VAL A 125 5.37 -1.84 -10.66
N ALA A 126 5.65 -1.01 -11.68
CA ALA A 126 6.50 0.15 -11.53
C ALA A 126 5.68 1.36 -11.05
N LEU A 127 6.23 2.11 -10.11
CA LEU A 127 5.78 3.45 -9.81
C LEU A 127 6.59 4.47 -10.65
N PRO A 128 6.01 5.59 -11.08
CA PRO A 128 6.74 6.65 -11.76
C PRO A 128 8.00 7.03 -10.98
N ALA A 129 9.10 7.22 -11.68
CA ALA A 129 10.39 7.56 -11.10
C ALA A 129 10.31 8.94 -10.43
N GLY A 130 9.90 8.99 -9.18
CA GLY A 130 10.00 10.13 -8.28
C GLY A 130 11.06 9.85 -7.22
N ARG A 131 11.76 10.91 -6.78
CA ARG A 131 12.71 10.80 -5.67
C ARG A 131 12.08 11.20 -4.32
N HIS A 132 10.74 11.37 -4.29
CA HIS A 132 10.04 11.80 -3.09
C HIS A 132 9.82 10.62 -2.16
N LEU A 133 10.15 10.82 -0.88
CA LEU A 133 9.85 9.88 0.21
C LEU A 133 8.52 10.25 0.87
N ILE A 134 8.13 11.54 0.79
CA ILE A 134 6.90 12.08 1.37
C ILE A 134 6.03 12.58 0.22
N ASP A 135 4.84 12.02 0.09
CA ASP A 135 3.88 12.39 -0.93
C ASP A 135 2.54 12.78 -0.30
N GLU A 136 1.82 13.70 -0.97
CA GLU A 136 0.48 14.13 -0.60
C GLU A 136 0.32 14.64 0.85
N LEU A 137 1.31 15.36 1.41
CA LEU A 137 1.18 15.94 2.75
C LEU A 137 0.00 16.92 2.83
N ARG A 138 -1.05 16.51 3.53
CA ARG A 138 -2.32 17.24 3.72
C ARG A 138 -2.59 17.50 5.19
N LEU A 139 -3.11 18.67 5.48
CA LEU A 139 -3.68 19.03 6.78
C LEU A 139 -5.20 19.02 6.67
N SER A 140 -5.91 18.60 7.72
CA SER A 140 -7.38 18.62 7.79
C SER A 140 -7.93 20.04 7.65
N ALA A 141 -7.19 21.04 8.15
CA ALA A 141 -7.49 22.46 8.00
C ALA A 141 -6.21 23.31 8.10
N PRO A 142 -6.16 24.49 7.47
CA PRO A 142 -5.01 25.41 7.63
C PRO A 142 -5.02 26.12 9.00
N LEU A 143 -6.14 26.09 9.70
CA LEU A 143 -6.40 26.73 10.99
C LEU A 143 -7.25 25.81 11.85
N PHE A 144 -6.97 25.70 13.15
CA PHE A 144 -7.79 24.95 14.09
C PHE A 144 -7.92 25.62 15.45
N THR A 145 -8.89 25.20 16.24
CA THR A 145 -9.34 25.88 17.48
C THR A 145 -9.35 24.92 18.66
N PRO A 146 -8.19 24.62 19.28
CA PRO A 146 -8.09 23.65 20.38
C PRO A 146 -8.61 24.24 21.70
N ASN A 147 -9.91 24.58 21.76
CA ASN A 147 -10.58 25.21 22.90
C ASN A 147 -11.42 24.23 23.73
N GLY A 148 -11.53 22.97 23.31
CA GLY A 148 -12.23 21.91 24.02
C GLY A 148 -13.76 21.89 23.82
N ASP A 149 -14.27 22.58 22.78
CA ASP A 149 -15.71 22.60 22.46
C ASP A 149 -16.16 21.42 21.59
N GLY A 150 -15.22 20.58 21.13
CA GLY A 150 -15.46 19.43 20.27
C GLY A 150 -15.44 19.75 18.78
N ILE A 151 -15.19 21.01 18.37
CA ILE A 151 -15.19 21.45 16.98
C ILE A 151 -13.82 22.02 16.63
N GLY A 152 -13.09 21.32 15.74
CA GLY A 152 -11.78 21.79 15.31
C GLY A 152 -10.70 21.76 16.38
N ASP A 153 -10.87 20.96 17.45
CA ASP A 153 -9.92 20.83 18.55
C ASP A 153 -8.61 20.14 18.19
N ARG A 154 -8.61 19.43 17.06
CA ARG A 154 -7.45 18.66 16.58
C ARG A 154 -7.15 18.96 15.13
N LEU A 155 -5.88 19.06 14.84
CA LEU A 155 -5.38 19.14 13.48
C LEU A 155 -4.97 17.74 13.01
N GLY A 156 -5.68 17.20 12.03
CA GLY A 156 -5.30 15.98 11.35
C GLY A 156 -4.19 16.25 10.32
N LEU A 157 -3.26 15.34 10.24
CA LEU A 157 -2.13 15.33 9.31
C LEU A 157 -2.09 13.98 8.62
N GLU A 158 -2.12 13.97 7.28
CA GLU A 158 -2.02 12.75 6.48
C GLU A 158 -0.98 12.90 5.37
N PHE A 159 -0.22 11.86 5.10
CA PHE A 159 0.72 11.78 3.99
C PHE A 159 1.06 10.33 3.64
N ASN A 160 1.64 10.11 2.48
CA ASN A 160 2.16 8.82 2.05
C ASN A 160 3.68 8.79 2.23
N LEU A 161 4.19 7.72 2.84
CA LEU A 161 5.62 7.36 2.83
C LEU A 161 5.89 6.41 1.68
N LEU A 162 6.83 6.77 0.82
CA LEU A 162 7.18 6.02 -0.38
C LEU A 162 8.60 5.46 -0.27
N MET A 163 8.82 4.30 -0.91
CA MET A 163 10.15 3.69 -1.09
C MET A 163 10.90 3.33 0.21
N PHE A 164 10.19 3.12 1.30
CA PHE A 164 10.72 2.54 2.51
C PHE A 164 10.62 1.02 2.46
N TYR A 165 11.67 0.36 1.92
CA TYR A 165 11.73 -1.11 1.81
C TYR A 165 11.97 -1.79 3.16
N LEU A 166 12.48 -1.06 4.13
CA LEU A 166 12.67 -1.44 5.53
C LEU A 166 12.20 -0.29 6.42
N PRO A 167 11.86 -0.54 7.70
CA PRO A 167 11.55 0.52 8.65
C PRO A 167 12.68 1.55 8.73
N ARG A 168 12.33 2.84 8.65
CA ARG A 168 13.27 3.97 8.65
C ARG A 168 12.78 5.10 9.55
N PRO A 169 13.71 5.93 10.06
CA PRO A 169 13.35 7.04 10.94
C PRO A 169 12.39 8.03 10.28
N LEU A 170 11.27 8.26 10.94
CA LEU A 170 10.28 9.28 10.62
C LEU A 170 10.14 10.22 11.82
N ARG A 171 10.29 11.53 11.58
CA ARG A 171 10.07 12.57 12.59
C ARG A 171 8.98 13.50 12.12
N VAL A 172 8.02 13.76 13.00
CA VAL A 172 6.97 14.76 12.76
C VAL A 172 6.93 15.68 13.98
N GLU A 173 7.26 16.95 13.77
CA GLU A 173 7.51 17.90 14.83
C GLU A 173 6.81 19.23 14.54
N VAL A 174 6.41 19.93 15.61
CA VAL A 174 5.83 21.27 15.56
C VAL A 174 6.81 22.28 16.16
N PHE A 175 6.99 23.40 15.46
CA PHE A 175 7.88 24.50 15.84
C PHE A 175 7.11 25.83 15.87
N ASP A 176 7.55 26.75 16.71
CA ASP A 176 7.18 28.16 16.57
C ASP A 176 7.97 28.80 15.40
N LEU A 177 7.58 30.00 14.99
CA LEU A 177 8.26 30.72 13.90
C LEU A 177 9.70 31.16 14.26
N GLY A 178 10.06 31.12 15.54
CA GLY A 178 11.43 31.33 16.01
C GLY A 178 12.32 30.08 15.87
N GLY A 179 11.76 28.95 15.43
CA GLY A 179 12.49 27.70 15.25
C GLY A 179 12.62 26.85 16.52
N ARG A 180 11.95 27.22 17.60
CA ARG A 180 11.90 26.41 18.82
C ARG A 180 10.92 25.27 18.65
N LYS A 181 11.38 24.04 18.87
CA LYS A 181 10.51 22.85 18.91
C LYS A 181 9.55 22.93 20.09
N LEU A 182 8.26 22.72 19.80
CA LEU A 182 7.17 22.73 20.80
C LEU A 182 6.66 21.33 21.10
N ARG A 183 6.54 20.48 20.06
CA ARG A 183 5.96 19.14 20.18
C ARG A 183 6.58 18.17 19.20
N SER A 184 6.79 16.92 19.61
CA SER A 184 7.05 15.78 18.76
C SER A 184 5.77 14.97 18.61
N LEU A 185 5.21 14.90 17.41
CA LEU A 185 4.01 14.10 17.12
C LEU A 185 4.38 12.65 16.81
N SER A 186 5.52 12.43 16.17
CA SER A 186 6.08 11.12 15.93
C SER A 186 7.61 11.19 15.90
N GLN A 187 8.25 10.20 16.51
CA GLN A 187 9.69 9.94 16.43
C GLN A 187 9.88 8.43 16.49
N THR A 188 9.57 7.75 15.38
CA THR A 188 9.59 6.28 15.30
C THR A 188 10.23 5.84 14.00
N GLU A 189 10.49 4.54 13.88
CA GLU A 189 10.71 3.91 12.59
C GLU A 189 9.35 3.64 11.92
N ALA A 190 9.25 3.96 10.64
CA ALA A 190 8.05 3.77 9.83
C ALA A 190 8.36 2.98 8.56
N GLU A 191 7.37 2.30 8.04
CA GLU A 191 7.40 1.59 6.77
C GLU A 191 6.68 2.40 5.68
N ALA A 192 6.85 2.02 4.41
CA ALA A 192 6.11 2.61 3.31
C ALA A 192 4.60 2.39 3.50
N GLY A 193 3.83 3.44 3.34
CA GLY A 193 2.39 3.40 3.56
C GLY A 193 1.79 4.76 3.83
N ARG A 194 0.48 4.78 4.14
CA ARG A 194 -0.22 5.98 4.57
C ARG A 194 0.00 6.21 6.07
N VAL A 195 0.40 7.43 6.41
CA VAL A 195 0.58 7.89 7.78
C VAL A 195 -0.49 8.90 8.12
N GLY A 196 -1.17 8.70 9.26
CA GLY A 196 -2.12 9.63 9.83
C GLY A 196 -1.71 9.97 11.26
N LEU A 197 -1.64 11.27 11.59
CA LEU A 197 -1.32 11.80 12.92
C LEU A 197 -2.27 12.94 13.26
N GLU A 198 -2.31 13.28 14.54
CA GLU A 198 -3.09 14.42 15.03
C GLU A 198 -2.26 15.29 15.98
N TRP A 199 -2.49 16.60 15.93
CA TRP A 199 -1.99 17.55 16.92
C TRP A 199 -3.17 18.22 17.66
N ASP A 200 -3.11 18.18 18.97
CA ASP A 200 -4.12 18.71 19.90
C ASP A 200 -3.85 20.16 20.34
N GLY A 201 -2.87 20.83 19.73
CA GLY A 201 -2.48 22.20 20.11
C GLY A 201 -1.66 22.30 21.39
N LEU A 202 -1.24 21.16 21.98
CA LEU A 202 -0.41 21.16 23.19
C LEU A 202 1.09 21.11 22.87
N ASP A 203 1.90 21.73 23.74
CA ASP A 203 3.35 21.60 23.74
C ASP A 203 3.80 20.29 24.42
N GLU A 204 5.13 20.02 24.48
CA GLU A 204 5.67 18.82 25.18
C GLU A 204 5.33 18.80 26.69
N GLY A 205 5.06 19.95 27.27
CA GLY A 205 4.67 20.08 28.67
C GLY A 205 3.17 19.90 28.91
N GLY A 206 2.38 19.60 27.85
CA GLY A 206 0.93 19.46 27.94
C GLY A 206 0.20 20.78 28.09
N ARG A 207 0.82 21.92 27.79
CA ARG A 207 0.21 23.24 27.85
C ARG A 207 -0.22 23.66 26.46
N LEU A 208 -1.39 24.31 26.41
CA LEU A 208 -1.91 24.84 25.16
C LEU A 208 -0.97 25.94 24.62
N VAL A 209 -0.61 25.83 23.34
CA VAL A 209 0.28 26.83 22.70
C VAL A 209 -0.50 28.14 22.48
N PRO A 210 0.12 29.32 22.55
CA PRO A 210 -0.55 30.60 22.29
C PRO A 210 -1.17 30.65 20.88
N PRO A 211 -2.23 31.45 20.65
CA PRO A 211 -2.71 31.71 19.29
C PRO A 211 -1.61 32.27 18.41
N GLY A 212 -1.49 31.75 17.19
CA GLY A 212 -0.42 32.14 16.28
C GLY A 212 -0.20 31.16 15.13
N LEU A 213 0.87 31.37 14.39
CA LEU A 213 1.32 30.50 13.31
C LEU A 213 2.44 29.58 13.79
N TYR A 214 2.35 28.33 13.37
CA TYR A 214 3.29 27.25 13.70
C TYR A 214 3.76 26.55 12.43
N LEU A 215 4.96 26.00 12.49
CA LEU A 215 5.54 25.18 11.43
C LEU A 215 5.46 23.72 11.82
N LEU A 216 4.67 22.94 11.07
CA LEU A 216 4.66 21.50 11.15
C LEU A 216 5.68 20.98 10.15
N ARG A 217 6.64 20.17 10.62
CA ARG A 217 7.73 19.59 9.82
C ARG A 217 7.68 18.08 9.86
N VAL A 218 7.70 17.47 8.68
CA VAL A 218 7.86 16.03 8.47
C VAL A 218 9.24 15.79 7.89
N GLU A 219 10.04 14.95 8.53
CA GLU A 219 11.36 14.53 8.08
C GLU A 219 11.38 13.01 7.95
N ALA A 220 11.67 12.53 6.74
CA ALA A 220 11.78 11.13 6.38
C ALA A 220 13.22 10.82 5.97
N VAL A 221 13.86 9.86 6.66
CA VAL A 221 15.26 9.48 6.42
C VAL A 221 15.27 8.16 5.65
N GLY A 222 15.43 8.23 4.34
CA GLY A 222 15.55 7.05 3.46
C GLY A 222 17.00 6.56 3.33
N ASP A 223 17.21 5.52 2.52
CA ASP A 223 18.51 4.91 2.30
C ASP A 223 19.50 5.83 1.58
N ALA A 224 19.02 6.57 0.59
CA ALA A 224 19.86 7.40 -0.28
C ALA A 224 19.72 8.90 -0.01
N GLN A 225 18.68 9.31 0.68
CA GLN A 225 18.38 10.72 0.91
C GLN A 225 17.51 10.92 2.14
N THR A 226 17.54 12.16 2.66
CA THR A 226 16.57 12.66 3.64
C THR A 226 15.66 13.66 2.96
N GLU A 227 14.37 13.55 3.16
CA GLU A 227 13.39 14.52 2.67
C GLU A 227 12.71 15.22 3.85
N THR A 228 12.57 16.54 3.73
CA THR A 228 11.89 17.35 4.73
C THR A 228 10.81 18.18 4.04
N VAL A 229 9.58 18.05 4.52
CA VAL A 229 8.43 18.84 4.06
C VAL A 229 7.84 19.58 5.23
N SER A 230 7.51 20.87 5.02
CA SER A 230 6.92 21.70 6.06
C SER A 230 5.59 22.32 5.62
N ARG A 231 4.69 22.53 6.58
CA ARG A 231 3.41 23.22 6.41
C ARG A 231 3.20 24.23 7.52
N LEU A 232 2.67 25.38 7.17
CA LEU A 232 2.19 26.36 8.15
C LEU A 232 0.78 26.00 8.61
N VAL A 233 0.53 26.15 9.89
CA VAL A 233 -0.77 25.95 10.52
C VAL A 233 -1.05 27.07 11.51
N GLY A 234 -2.30 27.54 11.58
CA GLY A 234 -2.76 28.52 12.55
C GLY A 234 -3.46 27.90 13.73
N VAL A 235 -3.22 28.44 14.91
CA VAL A 235 -3.96 28.16 16.13
C VAL A 235 -4.71 29.41 16.55
N VAL A 236 -6.02 29.30 16.78
CA VAL A 236 -6.87 30.39 17.28
C VAL A 236 -7.80 29.83 18.37
N TYR A 237 -8.42 30.73 19.18
CA TYR A 237 -9.41 30.36 20.22
C TYR A 237 -10.66 31.21 20.06
#